data_ca69a51b9c4a875797f08c40fd662322
#
_entry.id   ca69a51b9c4a875797f08c40fd662322
#
_cell.length_a   1.000
_cell.length_b   1.000
_cell.length_c   1.000
_cell.angle_alpha   90.00
_cell.angle_beta   90.00
_cell.angle_gamma   90.00
#
_symmetry.space_group_name_H-M   'P 1'
#
loop_
_entity.id
_entity.type
_entity.pdbx_description
1 polymer ?
#
loop_
_entity_poly.entity_id
_entity_poly.type
_entity_poly.pdbx_seq_one_letter_code
_entity_poly.pdbx_strand_id
1 'polypeptide(L)'
;MCHYPYIRIFLCVIALIVNITTAAAEGDHPSRLSLYGRNYAGRVLNANEARVSNGYMSYDVAVGYSTRGDSSVYAYKYGYPTWGVGIAVSQLSMLQFSTPSFMPDIYTVYVSFHRPLGVYERYEWGYYWETGITSSPHQYDPVNNPDNLAQSSFIMAYFSGGCYGTYALGKRWKLGVELTYRHHSNGKLKVPNAGIDALGASIFCRYSFADADVLPSIDKPRFAPFRPRWMSHLSIGGGVHSCNADWEAYNRLVENPEDKRRTFAHYPKFTLVGDVLYRYSEKHATGIGLDLTCSTNMRQLEQADRLIYGDQRVDDGPGYSPIAIGVGIVQQFFWNRLAGYLSLGVYPYKRNGIHEDYGQYYQKAGGRYYFPEWHNTFVGAVIKANRFIAEFFEFSIGKTF
;
A
#
# COMPACT_ATOMS: atom_id res chain seq x y z
N MET A 1 -9.27 19.34 27.91
CA MET A 1 -10.15 18.72 26.91
C MET A 1 -9.32 18.43 25.67
N CYS A 2 -8.89 17.18 25.48
CA CYS A 2 -8.15 16.80 24.28
C CYS A 2 -9.11 16.83 23.08
N HIS A 3 -8.95 17.83 22.21
CA HIS A 3 -9.60 17.81 20.91
C HIS A 3 -8.93 16.74 20.05
N TYR A 4 -9.59 15.60 19.87
CA TYR A 4 -9.17 14.58 18.91
C TYR A 4 -9.74 14.92 17.52
N PRO A 5 -9.01 15.62 16.64
CA PRO A 5 -9.49 15.99 15.30
C PRO A 5 -9.85 14.77 14.46
N TYR A 6 -9.22 13.63 14.70
CA TYR A 6 -9.45 12.37 13.99
C TYR A 6 -10.81 11.75 14.27
N ILE A 7 -11.36 11.92 15.48
CA ILE A 7 -12.72 11.47 15.78
C ILE A 7 -13.72 12.21 14.90
N ARG A 8 -13.49 13.50 14.62
CA ARG A 8 -14.35 14.27 13.72
C ARG A 8 -14.26 13.77 12.27
N ILE A 9 -13.06 13.51 11.77
CA ILE A 9 -12.86 12.94 10.42
C ILE A 9 -13.53 11.56 10.33
N PHE A 10 -13.32 10.71 11.31
CA PHE A 10 -13.94 9.39 11.40
C PHE A 10 -15.48 9.47 11.43
N LEU A 11 -16.05 10.38 12.24
CA LEU A 11 -17.48 10.61 12.29
C LEU A 11 -18.03 11.20 10.98
N CYS A 12 -17.29 12.10 10.30
CA CYS A 12 -17.67 12.62 8.99
C CYS A 12 -17.70 11.50 7.93
N VAL A 13 -16.71 10.59 7.95
CA VAL A 13 -16.69 9.44 7.03
C VAL A 13 -17.84 8.48 7.32
N ILE A 14 -18.13 8.20 8.59
CA ILE A 14 -19.31 7.40 8.98
C ILE A 14 -20.62 8.10 8.49
N ALA A 15 -20.77 9.40 8.74
CA ALA A 15 -21.93 10.15 8.28
C ALA A 15 -22.07 10.13 6.75
N LEU A 16 -20.96 10.24 6.01
CA LEU A 16 -20.95 10.11 4.55
C LEU A 16 -21.37 8.70 4.12
N ILE A 17 -20.85 7.66 4.76
CA ILE A 17 -21.22 6.26 4.51
C ILE A 17 -22.73 6.08 4.75
N VAL A 18 -23.25 6.57 5.87
CA VAL A 18 -24.67 6.49 6.22
C VAL A 18 -25.52 7.24 5.18
N ASN A 19 -25.14 8.45 4.77
CA ASN A 19 -25.87 9.20 3.75
C ASN A 19 -25.86 8.51 2.39
N ILE A 20 -24.72 7.92 1.95
CA ILE A 20 -24.65 7.14 0.71
C ILE A 20 -25.58 5.92 0.79
N THR A 21 -25.63 5.24 1.94
CA THR A 21 -26.45 4.04 2.10
C THR A 21 -27.95 4.37 2.17
N THR A 22 -28.35 5.47 2.80
CA THR A 22 -29.74 5.92 2.82
C THR A 22 -30.22 6.36 1.44
N ALA A 23 -29.43 7.17 0.72
CA ALA A 23 -29.74 7.57 -0.66
C ALA A 23 -29.87 6.36 -1.61
N ALA A 24 -29.04 5.33 -1.42
CA ALA A 24 -29.11 4.10 -2.20
C ALA A 24 -30.33 3.23 -1.88
N ALA A 25 -30.89 3.33 -0.67
CA ALA A 25 -32.08 2.60 -0.26
C ALA A 25 -33.40 3.24 -0.79
N GLU A 26 -33.37 4.53 -1.10
CA GLU A 26 -34.54 5.30 -1.57
C GLU A 26 -34.67 5.35 -3.10
N GLY A 27 -33.68 4.83 -3.87
CA GLY A 27 -33.69 4.87 -5.33
C GLY A 27 -34.61 3.83 -5.98
N ASP A 28 -35.25 4.19 -7.09
CA ASP A 28 -36.14 3.32 -7.90
C ASP A 28 -35.42 2.18 -8.64
N HIS A 29 -34.10 2.13 -8.62
CA HIS A 29 -33.30 1.09 -9.27
C HIS A 29 -32.64 0.14 -8.26
N PRO A 30 -32.52 -1.16 -8.58
CA PRO A 30 -31.87 -2.12 -7.68
C PRO A 30 -30.45 -1.64 -7.33
N SER A 31 -30.24 -1.35 -6.06
CA SER A 31 -28.98 -0.82 -5.58
C SER A 31 -27.86 -1.86 -5.72
N ARG A 32 -26.76 -1.47 -6.38
CA ARG A 32 -25.52 -2.25 -6.44
C ARG A 32 -24.65 -2.07 -5.21
N LEU A 33 -25.15 -1.35 -4.22
CA LEU A 33 -24.43 -1.06 -3.00
C LEU A 33 -24.59 -2.18 -1.97
N SER A 34 -23.56 -2.32 -1.16
CA SER A 34 -23.56 -3.22 -0.01
C SER A 34 -22.85 -2.57 1.16
N LEU A 35 -23.27 -2.89 2.37
CA LEU A 35 -22.58 -2.56 3.60
C LEU A 35 -21.77 -3.79 4.05
N TYR A 36 -20.57 -3.56 4.54
CA TYR A 36 -19.62 -4.59 4.91
C TYR A 36 -19.05 -4.28 6.29
N GLY A 37 -19.12 -5.24 7.20
CA GLY A 37 -18.52 -5.15 8.53
C GLY A 37 -17.56 -6.32 8.75
N ARG A 38 -16.35 -6.05 9.22
CA ARG A 38 -15.28 -7.04 9.38
C ARG A 38 -14.61 -6.92 10.76
N ASN A 39 -14.32 -8.06 11.35
CA ASN A 39 -13.45 -8.18 12.51
C ASN A 39 -12.22 -9.00 12.11
N TYR A 40 -11.05 -8.41 12.27
CA TYR A 40 -9.76 -9.03 11.97
C TYR A 40 -9.03 -9.36 13.27
N ALA A 41 -8.40 -10.53 13.31
CA ALA A 41 -7.48 -10.93 14.36
C ALA A 41 -6.22 -11.56 13.76
N GLY A 42 -5.05 -11.17 14.23
CA GLY A 42 -3.78 -11.64 13.69
C GLY A 42 -2.60 -11.36 14.58
N ARG A 43 -1.42 -11.49 14.00
CA ARG A 43 -0.13 -11.22 14.66
C ARG A 43 0.72 -10.29 13.81
N VAL A 44 1.43 -9.38 14.46
CA VAL A 44 2.48 -8.57 13.86
C VAL A 44 3.73 -9.44 13.69
N LEU A 45 4.28 -9.41 12.47
CA LEU A 45 5.41 -10.26 12.06
C LEU A 45 6.77 -9.58 12.27
N ASN A 46 6.82 -8.24 12.22
CA ASN A 46 8.07 -7.49 12.37
C ASN A 46 8.69 -7.74 13.73
N ALA A 47 9.99 -8.06 13.73
CA ALA A 47 10.76 -8.22 14.95
C ALA A 47 10.93 -6.89 15.70
N ASN A 48 10.78 -6.93 17.01
CA ASN A 48 11.16 -5.85 17.92
C ASN A 48 11.52 -6.49 19.25
N GLU A 49 12.78 -6.41 19.65
CA GLU A 49 13.32 -7.09 20.84
C GLU A 49 12.65 -6.66 22.15
N ALA A 50 12.21 -5.39 22.23
CA ALA A 50 11.48 -4.88 23.39
C ALA A 50 10.02 -5.33 23.46
N ARG A 51 9.47 -5.97 22.39
CA ARG A 51 8.06 -6.35 22.34
C ARG A 51 7.80 -7.71 22.97
N VAL A 52 6.88 -7.76 23.89
CA VAL A 52 6.49 -8.99 24.63
C VAL A 52 5.16 -9.58 24.11
N SER A 53 4.37 -8.83 23.34
CA SER A 53 3.12 -9.28 22.72
C SER A 53 3.03 -8.84 21.28
N ASN A 54 2.50 -9.70 20.41
CA ASN A 54 2.37 -9.47 18.95
C ASN A 54 0.91 -9.50 18.47
N GLY A 55 -0.09 -9.42 19.36
CA GLY A 55 -1.49 -9.43 19.00
C GLY A 55 -1.87 -8.18 18.15
N TYR A 56 -2.72 -8.38 17.16
CA TYR A 56 -3.25 -7.32 16.30
C TYR A 56 -4.73 -7.59 16.06
N MET A 57 -5.58 -6.63 16.39
CA MET A 57 -7.02 -6.68 16.10
C MET A 57 -7.44 -5.43 15.32
N SER A 58 -8.45 -5.58 14.45
CA SER A 58 -9.03 -4.45 13.73
C SER A 58 -10.52 -4.65 13.49
N TYR A 59 -11.25 -3.54 13.51
CA TYR A 59 -12.66 -3.45 13.19
C TYR A 59 -12.84 -2.53 11.99
N ASP A 60 -13.47 -3.05 10.94
CA ASP A 60 -13.59 -2.36 9.68
C ASP A 60 -15.08 -2.24 9.29
N VAL A 61 -15.43 -1.09 8.71
CA VAL A 61 -16.74 -0.87 8.07
C VAL A 61 -16.49 -0.28 6.68
N ALA A 62 -17.16 -0.83 5.67
CA ALA A 62 -17.03 -0.35 4.30
C ALA A 62 -18.36 -0.38 3.54
N VAL A 63 -18.45 0.48 2.53
CA VAL A 63 -19.48 0.45 1.50
C VAL A 63 -18.87 -0.09 0.23
N GLY A 64 -19.49 -1.12 -0.35
CA GLY A 64 -19.09 -1.74 -1.60
C GLY A 64 -20.06 -1.42 -2.73
N TYR A 65 -19.53 -1.20 -3.93
CA TYR A 65 -20.28 -1.10 -5.19
C TYR A 65 -19.97 -2.30 -6.08
N SER A 66 -20.98 -3.12 -6.36
CA SER A 66 -20.87 -4.26 -7.27
C SER A 66 -20.89 -3.80 -8.72
N THR A 67 -19.91 -4.23 -9.53
CA THR A 67 -19.90 -3.99 -10.98
C THR A 67 -20.76 -4.97 -11.76
N ARG A 68 -21.52 -5.85 -11.09
CA ARG A 68 -22.45 -6.79 -11.73
C ARG A 68 -23.51 -6.02 -12.51
N GLY A 69 -23.68 -6.39 -13.78
CA GLY A 69 -24.55 -5.67 -14.72
C GLY A 69 -23.91 -4.47 -15.42
N ASP A 70 -22.62 -4.16 -15.18
CA ASP A 70 -21.91 -3.19 -16.00
C ASP A 70 -21.59 -3.77 -17.38
N SER A 71 -21.78 -2.95 -18.42
CA SER A 71 -21.42 -3.30 -19.80
C SER A 71 -19.92 -3.18 -20.08
N SER A 72 -19.11 -2.80 -19.09
CA SER A 72 -17.66 -2.64 -19.21
C SER A 72 -16.96 -3.97 -19.47
N VAL A 73 -16.05 -3.99 -20.44
CA VAL A 73 -15.18 -5.14 -20.73
C VAL A 73 -14.35 -5.53 -19.49
N TYR A 74 -13.92 -4.56 -18.69
CA TYR A 74 -13.13 -4.80 -17.49
C TYR A 74 -13.97 -5.44 -16.39
N ALA A 75 -15.19 -4.97 -16.15
CA ALA A 75 -16.10 -5.59 -15.20
C ALA A 75 -16.28 -7.09 -15.52
N TYR A 76 -16.59 -7.40 -16.78
CA TYR A 76 -16.73 -8.79 -17.24
C TYR A 76 -15.44 -9.60 -17.08
N LYS A 77 -14.31 -9.10 -17.60
CA LYS A 77 -13.03 -9.81 -17.60
C LYS A 77 -12.45 -10.04 -16.19
N TYR A 78 -12.81 -9.23 -15.22
CA TYR A 78 -12.47 -9.40 -13.80
C TYR A 78 -13.55 -10.15 -13.00
N GLY A 79 -14.61 -10.68 -13.66
CA GLY A 79 -15.66 -11.46 -13.01
C GLY A 79 -16.60 -10.61 -12.15
N TYR A 80 -16.82 -9.36 -12.54
CA TYR A 80 -17.71 -8.39 -11.86
C TYR A 80 -17.29 -8.13 -10.41
N PRO A 81 -16.12 -7.56 -10.19
CA PRO A 81 -15.62 -7.27 -8.86
C PRO A 81 -16.49 -6.24 -8.13
N THR A 82 -16.32 -6.18 -6.83
CA THR A 82 -16.87 -5.14 -5.97
C THR A 82 -15.76 -4.16 -5.62
N TRP A 83 -15.95 -2.89 -5.91
CA TRP A 83 -15.15 -1.80 -5.38
C TRP A 83 -15.73 -1.31 -4.08
N GLY A 84 -14.90 -0.85 -3.14
CA GLY A 84 -15.37 -0.36 -1.87
C GLY A 84 -14.55 0.80 -1.34
N VAL A 85 -15.15 1.53 -0.39
CA VAL A 85 -14.47 2.52 0.44
C VAL A 85 -14.79 2.17 1.89
N GLY A 86 -13.78 2.14 2.73
CA GLY A 86 -13.93 1.72 4.11
C GLY A 86 -13.04 2.49 5.07
N ILE A 87 -13.35 2.28 6.34
CA ILE A 87 -12.60 2.77 7.47
C ILE A 87 -12.29 1.59 8.39
N ALA A 88 -11.15 1.65 9.04
CA ALA A 88 -10.73 0.66 10.01
C ALA A 88 -10.13 1.32 11.26
N VAL A 89 -10.38 0.71 12.42
CA VAL A 89 -9.69 1.00 13.67
C VAL A 89 -8.87 -0.23 14.03
N SER A 90 -7.56 -0.08 14.11
CA SER A 90 -6.67 -1.18 14.48
C SER A 90 -6.13 -0.95 15.90
N GLN A 91 -6.38 -1.91 16.78
CA GLN A 91 -6.01 -1.89 18.20
C GLN A 91 -4.57 -2.36 18.38
N LEU A 92 -3.61 -1.45 18.20
CA LEU A 92 -2.18 -1.71 18.43
C LEU A 92 -1.77 -1.54 19.88
N SER A 93 -2.62 -0.96 20.72
CA SER A 93 -2.46 -0.93 22.18
C SER A 93 -2.36 -2.34 22.82
N MET A 94 -2.74 -3.39 22.07
CA MET A 94 -2.49 -4.79 22.46
C MET A 94 -1.03 -5.20 22.31
N LEU A 95 -0.20 -4.46 21.57
CA LEU A 95 1.24 -4.70 21.45
C LEU A 95 1.92 -4.13 22.69
N GLN A 96 2.38 -5.03 23.55
CA GLN A 96 3.03 -4.66 24.80
C GLN A 96 4.55 -4.68 24.64
N PHE A 97 5.22 -3.77 25.35
CA PHE A 97 6.67 -3.66 25.42
C PHE A 97 7.14 -3.99 26.84
N SER A 98 8.37 -4.44 26.95
CA SER A 98 9.08 -4.61 28.26
C SER A 98 9.49 -3.27 28.88
N THR A 99 9.34 -2.19 28.17
CA THR A 99 9.66 -0.80 28.51
C THR A 99 8.37 0.02 28.62
N PRO A 100 8.42 1.29 29.07
CA PRO A 100 7.27 2.19 29.08
C PRO A 100 6.76 2.59 27.68
N SER A 101 7.42 2.16 26.59
CA SER A 101 6.98 2.42 25.23
C SER A 101 5.62 1.79 24.92
N PHE A 102 4.89 2.41 23.98
CA PHE A 102 3.55 1.94 23.58
C PHE A 102 3.29 2.18 22.09
N MET A 103 2.37 1.40 21.52
CA MET A 103 1.82 1.65 20.20
C MET A 103 0.35 2.09 20.33
N PRO A 104 0.00 3.28 19.84
CA PRO A 104 -1.39 3.74 19.87
C PRO A 104 -2.24 3.00 18.84
N ASP A 105 -3.54 3.00 19.05
CA ASP A 105 -4.48 2.59 18.03
C ASP A 105 -4.38 3.49 16.80
N ILE A 106 -4.57 2.91 15.62
CA ILE A 106 -4.44 3.59 14.34
C ILE A 106 -5.75 3.56 13.57
N TYR A 107 -5.97 4.59 12.76
CA TYR A 107 -7.19 4.82 12.01
C TYR A 107 -6.88 4.84 10.53
N THR A 108 -7.53 3.97 9.77
CA THR A 108 -7.28 3.78 8.34
C THR A 108 -8.51 4.16 7.52
N VAL A 109 -8.31 4.89 6.43
CA VAL A 109 -9.30 5.06 5.34
C VAL A 109 -8.73 4.37 4.12
N TYR A 110 -9.52 3.51 3.46
CA TYR A 110 -9.04 2.70 2.35
C TYR A 110 -10.07 2.56 1.22
N VAL A 111 -9.56 2.28 0.03
CA VAL A 111 -10.32 1.73 -1.08
C VAL A 111 -10.04 0.24 -1.18
N SER A 112 -11.05 -0.54 -1.56
CA SER A 112 -10.96 -2.00 -1.69
C SER A 112 -11.42 -2.49 -3.06
N PHE A 113 -10.86 -3.62 -3.47
CA PHE A 113 -11.23 -4.33 -4.68
C PHE A 113 -11.36 -5.82 -4.36
N HIS A 114 -12.58 -6.34 -4.42
CA HIS A 114 -12.87 -7.76 -4.18
C HIS A 114 -13.19 -8.43 -5.51
N ARG A 115 -12.39 -9.39 -5.92
CA ARG A 115 -12.57 -10.13 -7.16
C ARG A 115 -13.04 -11.55 -6.89
N PRO A 116 -14.26 -11.94 -7.30
CA PRO A 116 -14.68 -13.32 -7.28
C PRO A 116 -13.92 -14.12 -8.33
N LEU A 117 -13.42 -15.29 -7.94
CA LEU A 117 -12.79 -16.29 -8.82
C LEU A 117 -13.72 -17.45 -9.11
N GLY A 118 -14.59 -17.79 -8.16
CA GLY A 118 -15.60 -18.81 -8.31
C GLY A 118 -16.86 -18.47 -7.53
N VAL A 119 -18.00 -18.75 -8.16
CA VAL A 119 -19.34 -18.65 -7.54
C VAL A 119 -20.05 -19.98 -7.81
N TYR A 120 -20.45 -20.65 -6.75
CA TYR A 120 -21.17 -21.93 -6.84
C TYR A 120 -22.31 -21.93 -5.83
N GLU A 121 -23.57 -21.92 -6.33
CA GLU A 121 -24.78 -21.81 -5.51
C GLU A 121 -24.72 -20.68 -4.48
N ARG A 122 -24.51 -21.05 -3.22
CA ARG A 122 -24.43 -20.11 -2.09
C ARG A 122 -23.02 -19.72 -1.72
N TYR A 123 -22.01 -20.32 -2.36
CA TYR A 123 -20.59 -20.08 -2.06
C TYR A 123 -19.96 -19.15 -3.10
N GLU A 124 -19.17 -18.21 -2.63
CA GLU A 124 -18.32 -17.37 -3.46
C GLU A 124 -16.92 -17.33 -2.82
N TRP A 125 -15.88 -17.44 -3.63
CA TRP A 125 -14.51 -17.30 -3.19
C TRP A 125 -13.71 -16.47 -4.16
N GLY A 126 -12.66 -15.81 -3.66
CA GLY A 126 -11.86 -14.94 -4.48
C GLY A 126 -10.69 -14.35 -3.72
N TYR A 127 -10.13 -13.28 -4.29
CA TYR A 127 -9.12 -12.48 -3.63
C TYR A 127 -9.53 -11.01 -3.57
N TYR A 128 -8.88 -10.29 -2.69
CA TYR A 128 -9.07 -8.85 -2.57
C TYR A 128 -7.74 -8.16 -2.30
N TRP A 129 -7.72 -6.88 -2.55
CA TRP A 129 -6.69 -5.96 -2.09
C TRP A 129 -7.33 -4.65 -1.63
N GLU A 130 -6.62 -3.97 -0.74
CA GLU A 130 -6.98 -2.67 -0.19
C GLU A 130 -5.76 -1.78 -0.20
N THR A 131 -5.96 -0.50 -0.43
CA THR A 131 -4.92 0.51 -0.27
C THR A 131 -5.51 1.78 0.29
N GLY A 132 -4.73 2.51 1.08
CA GLY A 132 -5.25 3.68 1.75
C GLY A 132 -4.21 4.43 2.56
N ILE A 133 -4.73 5.22 3.48
CA ILE A 133 -3.94 6.08 4.37
C ILE A 133 -4.33 5.75 5.81
N THR A 134 -3.32 5.59 6.65
CA THR A 134 -3.45 5.38 8.09
C THR A 134 -2.93 6.58 8.84
N SER A 135 -3.67 7.01 9.87
CA SER A 135 -3.26 8.02 10.83
C SER A 135 -2.81 7.37 12.14
N SER A 136 -1.63 7.75 12.64
CA SER A 136 -1.10 7.33 13.93
C SER A 136 -0.96 8.54 14.86
N PRO A 137 -1.72 8.62 15.96
CA PRO A 137 -1.73 9.80 16.83
C PRO A 137 -0.45 10.00 17.65
N HIS A 138 0.27 8.93 17.95
CA HIS A 138 1.53 8.99 18.71
C HIS A 138 2.63 8.26 17.95
N GLN A 139 3.71 8.97 17.68
CA GLN A 139 4.83 8.47 16.92
C GLN A 139 5.99 8.06 17.84
N TYR A 140 7.04 7.55 17.23
CA TYR A 140 8.35 7.41 17.84
C TYR A 140 8.82 8.74 18.46
N ASP A 141 9.27 8.67 19.69
CA ASP A 141 10.00 9.73 20.38
C ASP A 141 11.21 9.11 21.10
N PRO A 142 12.42 9.60 20.89
CA PRO A 142 13.62 8.95 21.43
C PRO A 142 13.69 8.94 22.98
N VAL A 143 12.91 9.81 23.65
CA VAL A 143 12.86 9.91 25.12
C VAL A 143 11.60 9.23 25.68
N ASN A 144 10.41 9.57 25.09
CA ASN A 144 9.12 9.18 25.69
C ASN A 144 8.53 7.89 25.07
N ASN A 145 8.96 7.48 23.87
CA ASN A 145 8.45 6.29 23.18
C ASN A 145 9.53 5.66 22.28
N PRO A 146 10.70 5.29 22.86
CA PRO A 146 11.89 4.89 22.08
C PRO A 146 11.74 3.57 21.33
N ASP A 147 10.89 2.64 21.79
CA ASP A 147 10.72 1.32 21.17
C ASP A 147 9.60 1.25 20.15
N ASN A 148 8.87 2.35 19.91
CA ASN A 148 7.91 2.44 18.81
C ASN A 148 8.62 2.68 17.47
N LEU A 149 9.43 1.73 17.03
CA LEU A 149 10.21 1.83 15.80
C LEU A 149 9.36 1.75 14.51
N ALA A 150 8.09 1.38 14.63
CA ALA A 150 7.19 1.18 13.49
C ALA A 150 6.48 2.46 13.04
N GLN A 151 6.24 3.41 13.94
CA GLN A 151 5.37 4.56 13.72
C GLN A 151 6.11 5.88 13.97
N SER A 152 6.91 6.34 13.03
CA SER A 152 7.63 7.62 13.15
C SER A 152 6.90 8.81 12.50
N SER A 153 5.80 8.60 11.77
CA SER A 153 5.02 9.66 11.15
C SER A 153 3.53 9.56 11.47
N PHE A 154 2.87 10.72 11.46
CA PHE A 154 1.43 10.83 11.69
C PHE A 154 0.63 10.13 10.57
N ILE A 155 1.11 10.22 9.32
CA ILE A 155 0.48 9.59 8.16
C ILE A 155 1.38 8.45 7.69
N MET A 156 0.75 7.29 7.44
CA MET A 156 1.35 6.10 6.84
C MET A 156 0.50 5.62 5.67
N ALA A 157 1.11 5.00 4.68
CA ALA A 157 0.40 4.24 3.67
C ALA A 157 -0.11 2.92 4.27
N TYR A 158 -1.24 2.49 3.77
CA TYR A 158 -1.87 1.21 4.07
C TYR A 158 -1.95 0.36 2.82
N PHE A 159 -1.61 -0.90 2.97
CA PHE A 159 -1.86 -1.95 1.99
C PHE A 159 -2.37 -3.20 2.70
N SER A 160 -3.37 -3.85 2.13
CA SER A 160 -3.85 -5.16 2.57
C SER A 160 -4.21 -6.01 1.38
N GLY A 161 -4.10 -7.31 1.53
CA GLY A 161 -4.52 -8.25 0.52
C GLY A 161 -4.68 -9.65 1.08
N GLY A 162 -5.51 -10.43 0.40
CA GLY A 162 -5.79 -11.78 0.86
C GLY A 162 -6.79 -12.53 0.00
N CYS A 163 -7.15 -13.70 0.50
CA CYS A 163 -8.20 -14.54 -0.09
C CYS A 163 -9.43 -14.54 0.81
N TYR A 164 -10.60 -14.64 0.21
CA TYR A 164 -11.86 -14.69 0.93
C TYR A 164 -12.74 -15.84 0.45
N GLY A 165 -13.59 -16.30 1.37
CA GLY A 165 -14.72 -17.17 1.08
C GLY A 165 -15.99 -16.66 1.74
N THR A 166 -17.13 -16.74 1.05
CA THR A 166 -18.43 -16.32 1.60
C THR A 166 -19.49 -17.38 1.40
N TYR A 167 -20.47 -17.37 2.29
CA TYR A 167 -21.70 -18.13 2.22
C TYR A 167 -22.92 -17.21 2.27
N ALA A 168 -23.84 -17.37 1.30
CA ALA A 168 -25.07 -16.61 1.27
C ALA A 168 -26.10 -17.19 2.27
N LEU A 169 -26.42 -16.43 3.33
CA LEU A 169 -27.44 -16.80 4.31
C LEU A 169 -28.86 -16.57 3.78
N GLY A 170 -28.99 -15.79 2.70
CA GLY A 170 -30.24 -15.46 2.04
C GLY A 170 -29.98 -14.56 0.84
N LYS A 171 -31.01 -13.81 0.39
CA LYS A 171 -30.90 -12.96 -0.80
C LYS A 171 -30.01 -11.73 -0.59
N ARG A 172 -29.88 -11.23 0.65
CA ARG A 172 -29.21 -9.97 0.98
C ARG A 172 -27.99 -10.16 1.87
N TRP A 173 -27.89 -11.22 2.65
CA TRP A 173 -26.85 -11.43 3.62
C TRP A 173 -25.84 -12.45 3.17
N LYS A 174 -24.57 -12.13 3.32
CA LYS A 174 -23.44 -13.06 3.17
C LYS A 174 -22.57 -13.01 4.43
N LEU A 175 -22.21 -14.17 4.93
CA LEU A 175 -21.18 -14.34 5.96
C LEU A 175 -19.90 -14.82 5.29
N GLY A 176 -18.76 -14.33 5.72
CA GLY A 176 -17.48 -14.73 5.09
C GLY A 176 -16.32 -14.77 6.07
N VAL A 177 -15.26 -15.38 5.57
CA VAL A 177 -13.95 -15.45 6.22
C VAL A 177 -12.88 -14.99 5.25
N GLU A 178 -11.79 -14.42 5.78
CA GLU A 178 -10.62 -13.98 5.01
C GLU A 178 -9.34 -14.47 5.67
N LEU A 179 -8.34 -14.77 4.84
CA LEU A 179 -6.94 -14.79 5.23
C LEU A 179 -6.30 -13.52 4.69
N THR A 180 -5.67 -12.74 5.56
CA THR A 180 -5.32 -11.35 5.28
C THR A 180 -3.90 -11.04 5.73
N TYR A 181 -3.12 -10.44 4.83
CA TYR A 181 -1.90 -9.70 5.15
C TYR A 181 -2.22 -8.20 5.17
N ARG A 182 -1.71 -7.48 6.18
CA ARG A 182 -1.82 -6.02 6.32
C ARG A 182 -0.46 -5.39 6.52
N HIS A 183 -0.23 -4.26 5.87
CA HIS A 183 1.00 -3.50 5.97
C HIS A 183 0.69 -2.02 6.18
N HIS A 184 1.35 -1.42 7.18
CA HIS A 184 1.34 0.02 7.41
C HIS A 184 2.77 0.53 7.47
N SER A 185 3.10 1.56 6.69
CA SER A 185 4.44 2.12 6.63
C SER A 185 4.41 3.55 6.09
N ASN A 186 5.34 4.38 6.53
CA ASN A 186 5.50 5.71 5.95
C ASN A 186 6.38 5.73 4.68
N GLY A 187 6.77 4.56 4.15
CA GLY A 187 7.60 4.47 2.95
C GLY A 187 8.99 5.09 3.10
N LYS A 188 9.53 5.12 4.31
CA LYS A 188 10.81 5.75 4.67
C LYS A 188 10.82 7.29 4.55
N LEU A 189 9.62 7.91 4.58
CA LEU A 189 9.52 9.38 4.66
C LEU A 189 10.15 9.91 5.95
N LYS A 190 9.99 9.18 7.07
CA LYS A 190 10.65 9.44 8.36
C LYS A 190 11.25 8.16 8.91
N VAL A 191 12.31 8.30 9.69
CA VAL A 191 12.96 7.19 10.40
C VAL A 191 12.80 7.35 11.92
N PRO A 192 12.76 6.22 12.67
CA PRO A 192 12.78 4.82 12.22
C PRO A 192 11.48 4.44 11.51
N ASN A 193 11.52 3.46 10.60
CA ASN A 193 10.33 2.98 9.87
C ASN A 193 10.40 1.46 9.69
N ALA A 194 10.22 0.72 10.76
CA ALA A 194 10.10 -0.73 10.68
C ALA A 194 8.76 -1.16 10.05
N GLY A 195 7.76 -0.26 10.05
CA GLY A 195 6.40 -0.55 9.61
C GLY A 195 5.66 -1.52 10.52
N ILE A 196 4.45 -1.89 10.13
CA ILE A 196 3.62 -2.90 10.79
C ILE A 196 3.19 -3.90 9.75
N ASP A 197 3.73 -5.11 9.81
CA ASP A 197 3.36 -6.25 8.98
C ASP A 197 2.54 -7.21 9.83
N ALA A 198 1.29 -7.46 9.48
CA ALA A 198 0.42 -8.35 10.21
C ALA A 198 -0.20 -9.42 9.31
N LEU A 199 -0.21 -10.66 9.79
CA LEU A 199 -0.89 -11.78 9.16
C LEU A 199 -1.97 -12.31 10.10
N GLY A 200 -3.16 -12.55 9.55
CA GLY A 200 -4.28 -13.03 10.35
C GLY A 200 -5.48 -13.45 9.53
N ALA A 201 -6.60 -13.61 10.23
CA ALA A 201 -7.87 -13.97 9.65
C ALA A 201 -8.95 -12.98 10.05
N SER A 202 -9.98 -12.89 9.21
CA SER A 202 -11.15 -12.06 9.48
C SER A 202 -12.42 -12.88 9.38
N ILE A 203 -13.42 -12.49 10.17
CA ILE A 203 -14.82 -12.84 9.95
C ILE A 203 -15.52 -11.56 9.52
N PHE A 204 -16.35 -11.65 8.48
CA PHE A 204 -17.10 -10.51 8.00
C PHE A 204 -18.54 -10.84 7.63
N CYS A 205 -19.38 -9.81 7.69
CA CYS A 205 -20.76 -9.87 7.23
C CYS A 205 -20.98 -8.79 6.16
N ARG A 206 -21.65 -9.15 5.07
CA ARG A 206 -22.03 -8.22 3.99
C ARG A 206 -23.53 -8.21 3.85
N TYR A 207 -24.11 -7.03 3.86
CA TYR A 207 -25.51 -6.78 3.54
C TYR A 207 -25.63 -6.07 2.19
N SER A 208 -26.38 -6.64 1.25
CA SER A 208 -26.69 -6.03 -0.06
C SER A 208 -28.02 -5.33 0.00
N PHE A 209 -28.09 -4.07 -0.47
CA PHE A 209 -29.34 -3.29 -0.43
C PHE A 209 -30.39 -3.78 -1.44
N ALA A 210 -29.98 -4.49 -2.50
CA ALA A 210 -30.87 -5.20 -3.40
C ALA A 210 -30.77 -6.71 -3.24
N ASP A 211 -31.85 -7.41 -3.58
CA ASP A 211 -31.85 -8.87 -3.64
C ASP A 211 -30.90 -9.36 -4.77
N ALA A 212 -30.22 -10.46 -4.55
CA ALA A 212 -29.28 -11.02 -5.53
C ALA A 212 -29.97 -11.35 -6.87
N ASP A 213 -31.25 -11.72 -6.85
CA ASP A 213 -32.05 -12.09 -8.02
C ASP A 213 -32.47 -10.88 -8.87
N VAL A 214 -32.45 -9.67 -8.31
CA VAL A 214 -32.84 -8.42 -8.99
C VAL A 214 -31.67 -7.83 -9.79
N LEU A 215 -30.44 -8.24 -9.48
CA LEU A 215 -29.27 -7.82 -10.27
C LEU A 215 -29.35 -8.47 -11.66
N PRO A 216 -29.15 -7.69 -12.75
CA PRO A 216 -29.31 -8.19 -14.11
C PRO A 216 -28.58 -9.51 -14.34
N SER A 217 -29.24 -10.47 -14.97
CA SER A 217 -28.55 -11.65 -15.51
C SER A 217 -27.57 -11.18 -16.56
N ILE A 218 -26.36 -11.69 -16.49
CA ILE A 218 -25.30 -11.24 -17.38
C ILE A 218 -25.34 -12.15 -18.61
N ASP A 219 -26.00 -11.71 -19.67
CA ASP A 219 -25.76 -12.26 -21.00
C ASP A 219 -24.28 -12.02 -21.31
N LYS A 220 -23.59 -13.06 -21.85
CA LYS A 220 -22.19 -12.91 -22.21
C LYS A 220 -22.04 -11.74 -23.19
N PRO A 221 -21.49 -10.61 -22.76
CA PRO A 221 -21.40 -9.45 -23.64
C PRO A 221 -20.45 -9.77 -24.80
N ARG A 222 -20.83 -9.39 -26.01
CA ARG A 222 -19.99 -9.52 -27.20
C ARG A 222 -19.09 -8.29 -27.27
N PHE A 223 -17.83 -8.47 -26.86
CA PHE A 223 -16.80 -7.44 -27.05
C PHE A 223 -16.04 -7.64 -28.35
N ALA A 224 -15.58 -6.57 -28.94
CA ALA A 224 -14.64 -6.64 -30.06
C ALA A 224 -13.36 -7.38 -29.61
N PRO A 225 -12.75 -8.23 -30.47
CA PRO A 225 -11.51 -8.90 -30.12
C PRO A 225 -10.42 -7.91 -29.76
N PHE A 226 -9.71 -8.17 -28.68
CA PHE A 226 -8.57 -7.34 -28.29
C PHE A 226 -7.45 -7.50 -29.32
N ARG A 227 -6.83 -6.39 -29.74
CA ARG A 227 -5.66 -6.38 -30.61
C ARG A 227 -4.41 -6.20 -29.76
N PRO A 228 -3.57 -7.22 -29.62
CA PRO A 228 -2.29 -7.11 -28.92
C PRO A 228 -1.40 -6.05 -29.57
N ARG A 229 -0.63 -5.32 -28.74
CA ARG A 229 0.25 -4.26 -29.22
C ARG A 229 1.42 -4.00 -28.28
N TRP A 230 2.49 -3.50 -28.84
CA TRP A 230 3.59 -2.93 -28.06
C TRP A 230 3.21 -1.54 -27.54
N MET A 231 3.74 -1.20 -26.40
CA MET A 231 3.59 0.10 -25.73
C MET A 231 4.94 0.47 -25.15
N SER A 232 5.41 1.68 -25.38
CA SER A 232 6.59 2.22 -24.71
C SER A 232 6.19 3.38 -23.81
N HIS A 233 6.80 3.44 -22.65
CA HIS A 233 6.58 4.51 -21.69
C HIS A 233 7.89 5.20 -21.38
N LEU A 234 7.85 6.51 -21.20
CA LEU A 234 8.92 7.29 -20.63
C LEU A 234 8.34 8.19 -19.55
N SER A 235 8.91 8.17 -18.36
CA SER A 235 8.46 8.99 -17.24
C SER A 235 9.62 9.59 -16.46
N ILE A 236 9.39 10.79 -15.94
CA ILE A 236 10.22 11.43 -14.92
C ILE A 236 9.44 11.42 -13.61
N GLY A 237 10.15 11.25 -12.53
CA GLY A 237 9.53 11.20 -11.21
C GLY A 237 10.51 11.52 -10.10
N GLY A 238 10.03 11.35 -8.89
CA GLY A 238 10.85 11.49 -7.71
C GLY A 238 10.03 11.41 -6.44
N GLY A 239 10.73 11.55 -5.34
CA GLY A 239 10.16 11.53 -4.00
C GLY A 239 11.19 12.00 -2.98
N VAL A 240 10.86 11.84 -1.72
CA VAL A 240 11.74 12.18 -0.62
C VAL A 240 11.83 11.01 0.35
N HIS A 241 12.97 10.86 1.00
CA HIS A 241 13.17 9.85 2.04
C HIS A 241 14.08 10.38 3.15
N SER A 242 14.03 9.74 4.32
CA SER A 242 15.01 9.90 5.39
C SER A 242 16.00 8.74 5.37
N CYS A 243 17.21 8.97 5.88
CA CYS A 243 18.28 7.99 5.89
C CYS A 243 18.27 7.16 7.18
N ASN A 244 18.24 5.84 7.10
CA ASN A 244 18.33 4.97 8.28
C ASN A 244 19.70 5.06 8.95
N ALA A 245 20.76 5.26 8.17
CA ALA A 245 22.11 5.46 8.72
C ALA A 245 22.18 6.68 9.64
N ASP A 246 21.45 7.78 9.31
CA ASP A 246 21.37 8.95 10.20
C ASP A 246 20.71 8.58 11.54
N TRP A 247 19.61 7.81 11.51
CA TRP A 247 18.96 7.38 12.73
C TRP A 247 19.83 6.43 13.56
N GLU A 248 20.51 5.48 12.91
CA GLU A 248 21.43 4.56 13.55
C GLU A 248 22.56 5.33 14.25
N ALA A 249 23.24 6.23 13.53
CA ALA A 249 24.39 6.98 14.03
C ALA A 249 24.03 7.93 15.18
N TYR A 250 22.87 8.60 15.10
CA TYR A 250 22.51 9.68 16.03
C TYR A 250 21.45 9.34 17.07
N ASN A 251 20.87 8.11 17.02
CA ASN A 251 19.90 7.69 18.03
C ASN A 251 20.20 6.30 18.58
N ARG A 252 20.44 5.28 17.73
CA ARG A 252 20.63 3.92 18.24
C ARG A 252 21.97 3.76 18.95
N LEU A 253 23.04 4.36 18.44
CA LEU A 253 24.37 4.33 19.04
C LEU A 253 24.58 5.36 20.17
N VAL A 254 23.62 6.27 20.38
CA VAL A 254 23.69 7.28 21.44
C VAL A 254 23.04 6.73 22.71
N GLU A 255 23.82 6.62 23.79
CA GLU A 255 23.34 6.04 25.05
C GLU A 255 22.38 6.98 25.80
N ASN A 256 22.77 8.27 25.94
CA ASN A 256 21.96 9.23 26.68
C ASN A 256 20.73 9.67 25.85
N PRO A 257 19.48 9.41 26.32
CA PRO A 257 18.27 9.79 25.59
C PRO A 257 18.15 11.28 25.26
N GLU A 258 18.69 12.17 26.09
CA GLU A 258 18.61 13.62 25.88
C GLU A 258 19.47 14.11 24.70
N ASP A 259 20.51 13.36 24.33
CA ASP A 259 21.39 13.66 23.20
C ASP A 259 20.87 13.14 21.87
N LYS A 260 19.78 12.33 21.89
CA LYS A 260 19.16 11.75 20.69
C LYS A 260 18.40 12.78 19.87
N ARG A 261 18.46 12.63 18.56
CA ARG A 261 17.75 13.52 17.62
C ARG A 261 16.27 13.16 17.52
N ARG A 262 15.40 14.17 17.59
CA ARG A 262 13.95 14.01 17.40
C ARG A 262 13.53 14.08 15.93
N THR A 263 14.36 14.69 15.08
CA THR A 263 14.06 14.88 13.64
C THR A 263 15.28 14.57 12.79
N PHE A 264 15.03 14.06 11.59
CA PHE A 264 16.05 13.76 10.60
C PHE A 264 15.73 14.48 9.29
N ALA A 265 16.77 14.75 8.50
CA ALA A 265 16.63 15.42 7.22
C ALA A 265 15.87 14.56 6.21
N HIS A 266 15.21 15.22 5.28
CA HIS A 266 14.59 14.62 4.12
C HIS A 266 15.44 14.88 2.88
N TYR A 267 15.71 13.81 2.13
CA TYR A 267 16.57 13.87 0.96
C TYR A 267 15.76 13.56 -0.30
N PRO A 268 15.75 14.47 -1.29
CA PRO A 268 15.12 14.21 -2.59
C PRO A 268 15.80 13.07 -3.34
N LYS A 269 14.96 12.31 -4.05
CA LYS A 269 15.37 11.37 -5.10
C LYS A 269 14.65 11.69 -6.38
N PHE A 270 15.33 11.58 -7.51
CA PHE A 270 14.78 11.78 -8.84
C PHE A 270 14.89 10.50 -9.64
N THR A 271 13.90 10.24 -10.50
CA THR A 271 13.87 9.04 -11.33
C THR A 271 13.60 9.37 -12.79
N LEU A 272 14.22 8.59 -13.67
CA LEU A 272 13.87 8.50 -15.10
C LEU A 272 13.61 7.04 -15.40
N VAL A 273 12.38 6.71 -15.83
CA VAL A 273 11.96 5.32 -16.06
C VAL A 273 11.47 5.17 -17.48
N GLY A 274 12.04 4.19 -18.19
CA GLY A 274 11.61 3.77 -19.53
C GLY A 274 11.11 2.32 -19.50
N ASP A 275 9.89 2.06 -19.99
CA ASP A 275 9.33 0.71 -20.08
C ASP A 275 8.97 0.37 -21.53
N VAL A 276 9.21 -0.87 -21.93
CA VAL A 276 8.69 -1.44 -23.18
C VAL A 276 7.87 -2.68 -22.84
N LEU A 277 6.57 -2.62 -23.10
CA LEU A 277 5.60 -3.61 -22.70
C LEU A 277 4.85 -4.16 -23.90
N TYR A 278 4.56 -5.45 -23.87
CA TYR A 278 3.62 -6.10 -24.78
C TYR A 278 2.27 -6.27 -24.09
N ARG A 279 1.26 -5.51 -24.54
CA ARG A 279 -0.11 -5.62 -24.05
C ARG A 279 -0.83 -6.70 -24.84
N TYR A 280 -0.97 -7.88 -24.23
CA TYR A 280 -1.54 -9.08 -24.85
C TYR A 280 -3.02 -9.29 -24.55
N SER A 281 -3.59 -8.52 -23.63
CA SER A 281 -5.02 -8.56 -23.31
C SER A 281 -5.52 -7.19 -22.83
N GLU A 282 -6.84 -7.05 -22.68
CA GLU A 282 -7.43 -5.85 -22.10
C GLU A 282 -6.86 -5.59 -20.69
N LYS A 283 -6.59 -6.66 -19.93
CA LYS A 283 -6.19 -6.58 -18.52
C LYS A 283 -4.68 -6.50 -18.29
N HIS A 284 -3.86 -7.02 -19.19
CA HIS A 284 -2.47 -7.31 -18.89
C HIS A 284 -1.49 -6.82 -19.93
N ALA A 285 -0.40 -6.24 -19.47
CA ALA A 285 0.80 -6.01 -20.27
C ALA A 285 2.04 -6.42 -19.44
N THR A 286 3.00 -7.06 -20.10
CA THR A 286 4.27 -7.48 -19.50
C THR A 286 5.42 -7.02 -20.39
N GLY A 287 6.54 -6.69 -19.78
CA GLY A 287 7.74 -6.30 -20.52
C GLY A 287 8.92 -6.00 -19.62
N ILE A 288 9.80 -5.14 -20.11
CA ILE A 288 11.03 -4.75 -19.42
C ILE A 288 11.04 -3.25 -19.15
N GLY A 289 11.69 -2.87 -18.05
CA GLY A 289 11.88 -1.48 -17.66
C GLY A 289 13.34 -1.18 -17.32
N LEU A 290 13.76 0.03 -17.65
CA LEU A 290 15.00 0.66 -17.22
C LEU A 290 14.66 1.71 -16.16
N ASP A 291 15.34 1.70 -15.03
CA ASP A 291 15.14 2.63 -13.91
C ASP A 291 16.47 3.34 -13.60
N LEU A 292 16.51 4.63 -13.81
CA LEU A 292 17.60 5.49 -13.39
C LEU A 292 17.15 6.28 -12.16
N THR A 293 17.88 6.13 -11.05
CA THR A 293 17.59 6.87 -9.81
C THR A 293 18.79 7.74 -9.45
N CYS A 294 18.53 9.01 -9.13
CA CYS A 294 19.50 9.95 -8.61
C CYS A 294 19.15 10.32 -7.15
N SER A 295 20.07 10.05 -6.22
CA SER A 295 19.92 10.31 -4.79
C SER A 295 20.79 11.48 -4.36
N THR A 296 20.27 12.37 -3.50
CA THR A 296 21.00 13.60 -3.10
C THR A 296 21.74 13.46 -1.77
N ASN A 297 21.63 12.33 -1.08
CA ASN A 297 22.12 12.13 0.30
C ASN A 297 23.45 11.38 0.42
N MET A 298 24.21 11.19 -0.65
CA MET A 298 25.40 10.32 -0.62
C MET A 298 26.46 10.78 0.37
N ARG A 299 26.68 12.10 0.46
CA ARG A 299 27.64 12.67 1.41
C ARG A 299 27.24 12.45 2.87
N GLN A 300 25.95 12.60 3.17
CA GLN A 300 25.41 12.41 4.52
C GLN A 300 25.45 10.93 4.89
N LEU A 301 25.14 10.04 3.93
CA LEU A 301 25.22 8.61 4.11
C LEU A 301 26.66 8.17 4.41
N GLU A 302 27.65 8.68 3.69
CA GLU A 302 29.07 8.40 3.95
C GLU A 302 29.48 8.86 5.35
N GLN A 303 29.06 10.07 5.77
CA GLN A 303 29.35 10.58 7.12
C GLN A 303 28.73 9.69 8.21
N ALA A 304 27.47 9.25 8.02
CA ALA A 304 26.81 8.36 8.97
C ALA A 304 27.48 6.98 9.02
N ASP A 305 27.84 6.41 7.85
CA ASP A 305 28.56 5.14 7.79
C ASP A 305 29.93 5.21 8.49
N ARG A 306 30.66 6.32 8.38
CA ARG A 306 31.93 6.52 9.12
C ARG A 306 31.72 6.52 10.63
N LEU A 307 30.64 7.12 11.12
CA LEU A 307 30.29 7.11 12.56
C LEU A 307 29.90 5.70 13.03
N ILE A 308 29.21 4.90 12.19
CA ILE A 308 28.73 3.56 12.54
C ILE A 308 29.85 2.51 12.45
N TYR A 309 30.64 2.55 11.38
CA TYR A 309 31.56 1.47 11.02
C TYR A 309 33.03 1.82 11.12
N GLY A 310 33.37 3.12 11.25
CA GLY A 310 34.75 3.64 11.23
C GLY A 310 35.28 3.87 9.82
N ASP A 311 36.31 4.72 9.73
CA ASP A 311 36.86 5.21 8.46
C ASP A 311 37.42 4.09 7.57
N GLN A 312 38.23 3.19 8.13
CA GLN A 312 38.85 2.11 7.36
C GLN A 312 37.81 1.23 6.66
N ARG A 313 36.74 0.85 7.36
CA ARG A 313 35.69 -0.02 6.80
C ARG A 313 34.88 0.69 5.71
N VAL A 314 34.73 2.00 5.81
CA VAL A 314 34.07 2.81 4.80
C VAL A 314 34.94 2.97 3.56
N ASP A 315 36.25 3.21 3.74
CA ASP A 315 37.20 3.37 2.63
C ASP A 315 37.37 2.07 1.83
N ASP A 316 37.34 0.91 2.51
CA ASP A 316 37.38 -0.42 1.89
C ASP A 316 36.00 -0.88 1.36
N GLY A 317 34.93 -0.08 1.54
CA GLY A 317 33.54 -0.42 1.23
C GLY A 317 33.14 -0.25 -0.24
N PRO A 318 31.86 -0.45 -0.56
CA PRO A 318 31.36 -0.42 -1.94
C PRO A 318 31.36 0.98 -2.57
N GLY A 319 31.61 2.03 -1.76
CA GLY A 319 31.61 3.42 -2.18
C GLY A 319 30.20 4.03 -2.29
N TYR A 320 30.17 5.30 -2.72
CA TYR A 320 28.97 6.12 -2.75
C TYR A 320 28.79 6.73 -4.14
N SER A 321 27.61 6.53 -4.75
CA SER A 321 27.26 7.12 -6.03
C SER A 321 25.84 7.70 -5.98
N PRO A 322 25.63 8.93 -6.43
CA PRO A 322 24.28 9.47 -6.51
C PRO A 322 23.40 8.73 -7.53
N ILE A 323 23.98 7.98 -8.46
CA ILE A 323 23.28 7.30 -9.54
C ILE A 323 23.17 5.81 -9.24
N ALA A 324 21.98 5.26 -9.41
CA ALA A 324 21.72 3.83 -9.49
C ALA A 324 21.01 3.52 -10.80
N ILE A 325 21.40 2.39 -11.44
CA ILE A 325 20.82 1.89 -12.69
C ILE A 325 20.17 0.55 -12.39
N GLY A 326 18.87 0.43 -12.67
CA GLY A 326 18.09 -0.77 -12.49
C GLY A 326 17.47 -1.26 -13.80
N VAL A 327 17.39 -2.58 -13.95
CA VAL A 327 16.67 -3.25 -15.05
C VAL A 327 15.71 -4.25 -14.44
N GLY A 328 14.48 -4.30 -14.92
CA GLY A 328 13.46 -5.17 -14.31
C GLY A 328 12.40 -5.64 -15.29
N ILE A 329 11.67 -6.65 -14.85
CA ILE A 329 10.43 -7.10 -15.48
C ILE A 329 9.31 -6.21 -14.93
N VAL A 330 8.45 -5.74 -15.83
CA VAL A 330 7.30 -4.89 -15.50
C VAL A 330 6.02 -5.62 -15.87
N GLN A 331 5.06 -5.60 -14.95
CA GLN A 331 3.70 -6.10 -15.15
C GLN A 331 2.70 -4.99 -14.87
N GLN A 332 1.76 -4.77 -15.82
CA GLN A 332 0.63 -3.86 -15.60
C GLN A 332 -0.70 -4.62 -15.62
N PHE A 333 -1.63 -4.16 -14.75
CA PHE A 333 -2.99 -4.68 -14.61
C PHE A 333 -3.98 -3.55 -14.87
N PHE A 334 -4.64 -3.57 -16.03
CA PHE A 334 -5.50 -2.47 -16.45
C PHE A 334 -6.94 -2.61 -15.95
N TRP A 335 -7.48 -1.49 -15.48
CA TRP A 335 -8.89 -1.23 -15.28
C TRP A 335 -9.23 0.12 -15.89
N ASN A 336 -9.71 0.11 -17.13
CA ASN A 336 -9.95 1.32 -17.94
C ASN A 336 -8.70 2.22 -18.01
N ARG A 337 -8.75 3.40 -17.41
CA ARG A 337 -7.63 4.37 -17.35
C ARG A 337 -6.67 4.11 -16.19
N LEU A 338 -7.08 3.31 -15.22
CA LEU A 338 -6.21 2.92 -14.10
C LEU A 338 -5.44 1.66 -14.47
N ALA A 339 -4.16 1.63 -14.11
CA ALA A 339 -3.37 0.42 -14.16
C ALA A 339 -2.59 0.22 -12.87
N GLY A 340 -2.70 -0.96 -12.27
CA GLY A 340 -1.73 -1.42 -11.30
C GLY A 340 -0.36 -1.61 -11.97
N TYR A 341 0.70 -1.24 -11.29
CA TYR A 341 2.08 -1.33 -11.76
C TYR A 341 2.92 -2.13 -10.78
N LEU A 342 3.53 -3.20 -11.26
CA LEU A 342 4.51 -3.99 -10.52
C LEU A 342 5.79 -4.07 -11.31
N SER A 343 6.95 -3.95 -10.65
CA SER A 343 8.26 -4.19 -11.24
C SER A 343 9.13 -4.97 -10.26
N LEU A 344 9.84 -5.96 -10.80
CA LEU A 344 10.88 -6.70 -10.10
C LEU A 344 12.17 -6.56 -10.89
N GLY A 345 13.21 -6.02 -10.27
CA GLY A 345 14.43 -5.71 -10.98
C GLY A 345 15.69 -5.95 -10.17
N VAL A 346 16.80 -5.81 -10.88
CA VAL A 346 18.17 -5.88 -10.34
C VAL A 346 18.89 -4.58 -10.68
N TYR A 347 19.91 -4.24 -9.89
CA TYR A 347 20.78 -3.11 -10.14
C TYR A 347 22.11 -3.58 -10.78
N PRO A 348 22.31 -3.42 -12.09
CA PRO A 348 23.64 -3.53 -12.70
C PRO A 348 24.64 -2.54 -12.11
N TYR A 349 24.16 -1.39 -11.63
CA TYR A 349 24.99 -0.40 -10.98
C TYR A 349 24.26 0.27 -9.82
N LYS A 350 24.84 0.15 -8.61
CA LYS A 350 24.39 0.83 -7.39
C LYS A 350 25.55 0.85 -6.39
N ARG A 351 25.76 2.02 -5.76
CA ARG A 351 26.76 2.20 -4.69
C ARG A 351 26.16 3.07 -3.59
N ASN A 352 25.58 2.43 -2.58
CA ASN A 352 24.87 3.08 -1.48
C ASN A 352 25.56 2.88 -0.12
N GLY A 353 26.91 2.90 -0.11
CA GLY A 353 27.66 2.68 1.12
C GLY A 353 27.42 1.31 1.74
N ILE A 354 27.55 1.22 3.07
CA ILE A 354 27.45 -0.03 3.82
C ILE A 354 26.05 -0.19 4.42
N HIS A 355 25.55 0.82 5.14
CA HIS A 355 24.30 0.72 5.93
C HIS A 355 23.05 0.66 5.05
N GLU A 356 23.02 1.40 3.96
CA GLU A 356 21.88 1.47 3.02
C GLU A 356 22.02 0.51 1.83
N ASP A 357 23.00 -0.41 1.87
CA ASP A 357 23.12 -1.47 0.87
C ASP A 357 22.18 -2.64 1.19
N TYR A 358 20.94 -2.51 0.81
CA TYR A 358 19.94 -3.59 0.91
C TYR A 358 20.04 -4.60 -0.24
N GLY A 359 21.18 -4.67 -0.95
CA GLY A 359 21.47 -5.64 -2.01
C GLY A 359 21.03 -5.20 -3.40
N GLN A 360 21.11 -6.14 -4.34
CA GLN A 360 21.02 -5.89 -5.79
C GLN A 360 19.60 -5.98 -6.36
N TYR A 361 18.57 -6.28 -5.53
CA TYR A 361 17.21 -6.46 -6.00
C TYR A 361 16.32 -5.30 -5.55
N TYR A 362 15.42 -4.86 -6.44
CA TYR A 362 14.37 -3.91 -6.09
C TYR A 362 13.00 -4.38 -6.54
N GLN A 363 11.98 -3.86 -5.87
CA GLN A 363 10.58 -4.01 -6.22
C GLN A 363 9.93 -2.63 -6.33
N LYS A 364 8.99 -2.47 -7.28
CA LYS A 364 8.08 -1.35 -7.32
C LYS A 364 6.65 -1.87 -7.34
N ALA A 365 5.77 -1.27 -6.57
CA ALA A 365 4.35 -1.56 -6.55
C ALA A 365 3.54 -0.27 -6.43
N GLY A 366 2.46 -0.15 -7.20
CA GLY A 366 1.60 1.03 -7.16
C GLY A 366 0.66 1.11 -8.34
N GLY A 367 0.35 2.33 -8.79
CA GLY A 367 -0.59 2.55 -9.87
C GLY A 367 -0.20 3.68 -10.80
N ARG A 368 -0.77 3.61 -12.00
CA ARG A 368 -0.70 4.67 -13.02
C ARG A 368 -2.12 5.01 -13.46
N TYR A 369 -2.40 6.28 -13.66
CA TYR A 369 -3.64 6.76 -14.25
C TYR A 369 -3.34 7.42 -15.59
N TYR A 370 -4.01 6.97 -16.67
CA TYR A 370 -3.78 7.38 -18.05
C TYR A 370 -4.80 8.41 -18.49
N PHE A 371 -4.30 9.44 -19.20
CA PHE A 371 -5.08 10.51 -19.82
C PHE A 371 -4.91 10.43 -21.36
N PRO A 372 -5.69 9.58 -22.07
CA PRO A 372 -5.58 9.46 -23.52
C PRO A 372 -5.78 10.78 -24.26
N GLU A 373 -6.67 11.65 -23.75
CA GLU A 373 -6.96 12.98 -24.26
C GLU A 373 -5.80 13.97 -24.14
N TRP A 374 -4.84 13.71 -23.24
CA TRP A 374 -3.63 14.53 -23.06
C TRP A 374 -2.41 13.85 -23.73
N HIS A 375 -2.56 13.50 -25.00
CA HIS A 375 -1.51 12.85 -25.78
C HIS A 375 -0.93 11.58 -25.12
N ASN A 376 -1.79 10.75 -24.53
CA ASN A 376 -1.42 9.53 -23.80
C ASN A 376 -0.46 9.77 -22.62
N THR A 377 -0.62 10.90 -21.94
CA THR A 377 0.08 11.18 -20.68
C THR A 377 -0.45 10.28 -19.56
N PHE A 378 0.39 9.96 -18.60
CA PHE A 378 -0.03 9.32 -17.36
C PHE A 378 0.63 9.96 -16.14
N VAL A 379 0.01 9.81 -15.00
CA VAL A 379 0.60 10.05 -13.69
C VAL A 379 0.73 8.73 -12.94
N GLY A 380 1.76 8.60 -12.15
CA GLY A 380 2.04 7.39 -11.37
C GLY A 380 2.37 7.68 -9.91
N ALA A 381 1.99 6.76 -9.05
CA ALA A 381 2.40 6.71 -7.66
C ALA A 381 2.78 5.27 -7.31
N VAL A 382 4.02 5.04 -6.94
CA VAL A 382 4.53 3.71 -6.59
C VAL A 382 5.41 3.80 -5.34
N ILE A 383 5.47 2.72 -4.58
CA ILE A 383 6.51 2.50 -3.57
C ILE A 383 7.66 1.74 -4.22
N LYS A 384 8.88 2.24 -4.08
CA LYS A 384 10.10 1.53 -4.41
C LYS A 384 10.69 0.92 -3.14
N ALA A 385 11.08 -0.33 -3.20
CA ALA A 385 11.65 -1.07 -2.09
C ALA A 385 12.84 -1.92 -2.55
N ASN A 386 13.79 -2.16 -1.65
CA ASN A 386 14.91 -3.07 -1.85
C ASN A 386 14.77 -4.22 -0.85
N ARG A 387 14.66 -5.47 -1.33
CA ARG A 387 14.40 -6.65 -0.47
C ARG A 387 13.22 -6.43 0.49
N PHE A 388 12.13 -5.83 -0.01
CA PHE A 388 10.92 -5.47 0.76
C PHE A 388 11.10 -4.36 1.81
N ILE A 389 12.29 -3.76 1.93
CA ILE A 389 12.53 -2.57 2.76
C ILE A 389 12.24 -1.35 1.89
N ALA A 390 11.28 -0.52 2.30
CA ALA A 390 10.90 0.68 1.56
C ALA A 390 12.10 1.61 1.37
N GLU A 391 12.26 2.13 0.15
CA GLU A 391 13.27 3.12 -0.20
C GLU A 391 12.66 4.52 -0.25
N PHE A 392 11.58 4.72 -1.01
CA PHE A 392 10.80 5.95 -1.05
C PHE A 392 9.48 5.77 -1.82
N PHE A 393 8.53 6.70 -1.61
CA PHE A 393 7.39 6.88 -2.49
C PHE A 393 7.80 7.69 -3.71
N GLU A 394 7.61 7.14 -4.91
CA GLU A 394 7.87 7.78 -6.19
C GLU A 394 6.56 8.28 -6.80
N PHE A 395 6.49 9.57 -7.09
CA PHE A 395 5.45 10.18 -7.91
C PHE A 395 6.04 10.50 -9.27
N SER A 396 5.31 10.19 -10.33
CA SER A 396 5.82 10.34 -11.69
C SER A 396 4.78 10.90 -12.64
N ILE A 397 5.27 11.57 -13.69
CA ILE A 397 4.51 11.92 -14.88
C ILE A 397 5.24 11.36 -16.09
N GLY A 398 4.49 10.82 -17.05
CA GLY A 398 5.07 10.20 -18.21
C GLY A 398 4.15 10.17 -19.42
N LYS A 399 4.67 9.65 -20.51
CA LYS A 399 3.98 9.53 -21.79
C LYS A 399 4.07 8.10 -22.32
N THR A 400 3.02 7.66 -22.99
CA THR A 400 2.94 6.39 -23.71
C THR A 400 3.06 6.66 -25.21
N PHE A 401 3.84 5.82 -25.92
CA PHE A 401 4.08 5.88 -27.35
C PHE A 401 3.61 4.60 -28.04
#